data_7ddba48cdb3ca1091f9e6aea1d06acf4
#
_entry.id   7ddba48cdb3ca1091f9e6aea1d06acf4
#
_cell.length_a   1.000
_cell.length_b   1.000
_cell.length_c   1.000
_cell.angle_alpha   90.00
_cell.angle_beta   90.00
_cell.angle_gamma   90.00
#
_symmetry.space_group_name_H-M   'P 1'
#
loop_
_entity.id
_entity.type
_entity.pdbx_description
1 polymer ?
#
loop_
_entity_poly.entity_id
_entity_poly.type
_entity_poly.pdbx_seq_one_letter_code
_entity_poly.pdbx_strand_id
1 'polypeptide(L)'
;MDLRSASETSTTNTSILKRIILETILEVYDDVASLPLEIQELMNRAQQARKKAYAPYSHFKVGASILLEGAIFVEGNNQENAAYPSGLCAERVAVFHAGAQFPGRKIVAIGISAGPDKVVNETPIPPCGACRQSLVEYEVNQSDPIAVYFMGEQGRVVKSSTVKDLLPLIFDKSYLGL
;
A
#
# COMPACT_ATOMS: atom_id res chain seq x y z
N MET A 1 -21.70 27.26 -63.45
CA MET A 1 -20.40 26.60 -63.17
C MET A 1 -20.38 26.28 -61.72
N ASP A 2 -20.70 25.06 -61.39
CA ASP A 2 -21.14 24.59 -60.09
C ASP A 2 -19.94 23.88 -59.41
N LEU A 3 -19.45 24.44 -58.32
CA LEU A 3 -18.39 23.82 -57.51
C LEU A 3 -18.96 23.46 -56.13
N ARG A 4 -19.54 22.27 -56.04
CA ARG A 4 -19.85 21.64 -54.76
C ARG A 4 -18.60 20.94 -54.25
N SER A 5 -17.95 21.51 -53.25
CA SER A 5 -16.95 20.83 -52.45
C SER A 5 -17.66 19.99 -51.40
N ALA A 6 -17.67 18.67 -51.59
CA ALA A 6 -18.06 17.74 -50.55
C ALA A 6 -16.97 17.72 -49.46
N SER A 7 -17.27 18.21 -48.27
CA SER A 7 -16.46 17.97 -47.09
C SER A 7 -16.67 16.53 -46.62
N GLU A 8 -15.73 15.65 -46.90
CA GLU A 8 -15.64 14.33 -46.23
C GLU A 8 -15.30 14.54 -44.78
N THR A 9 -16.27 14.45 -43.90
CA THR A 9 -16.05 14.27 -42.45
C THR A 9 -15.61 12.84 -42.25
N SER A 10 -14.30 12.63 -42.16
CA SER A 10 -13.73 11.37 -41.71
C SER A 10 -14.10 11.15 -40.25
N THR A 11 -15.18 10.44 -39.97
CA THR A 11 -15.50 9.87 -38.70
C THR A 11 -14.54 8.69 -38.46
N THR A 12 -13.46 8.92 -37.72
CA THR A 12 -12.61 7.84 -37.23
C THR A 12 -13.44 7.00 -36.27
N ASN A 13 -13.97 5.91 -36.76
CA ASN A 13 -14.72 4.93 -36.00
C ASN A 13 -13.71 4.14 -35.14
N THR A 14 -13.39 4.65 -33.96
CA THR A 14 -12.50 3.96 -32.99
C THR A 14 -13.29 2.85 -32.32
N SER A 15 -13.20 1.65 -32.84
CA SER A 15 -13.82 0.47 -32.24
C SER A 15 -13.01 0.00 -31.04
N ILE A 16 -13.63 -0.11 -29.88
CA ILE A 16 -13.04 -0.77 -28.70
C ILE A 16 -13.08 -2.28 -28.95
N LEU A 17 -11.93 -2.94 -29.10
CA LEU A 17 -11.85 -4.38 -29.37
C LEU A 17 -12.25 -5.23 -28.16
N LYS A 18 -11.88 -4.78 -26.93
CA LYS A 18 -12.19 -5.50 -25.69
C LYS A 18 -12.17 -4.52 -24.49
N ARG A 19 -13.10 -4.72 -23.57
CA ARG A 19 -13.10 -4.06 -22.27
C ARG A 19 -12.66 -5.06 -21.21
N ILE A 20 -11.73 -4.66 -20.34
CA ILE A 20 -11.28 -5.42 -19.17
C ILE A 20 -11.75 -4.65 -17.93
N ILE A 21 -12.40 -5.34 -17.00
CA ILE A 21 -12.80 -4.79 -15.72
C ILE A 21 -11.89 -5.43 -14.66
N LEU A 22 -11.30 -4.60 -13.80
CA LEU A 22 -10.53 -5.02 -12.65
C LEU A 22 -11.31 -4.60 -11.40
N GLU A 23 -11.54 -5.55 -10.50
CA GLU A 23 -12.30 -5.31 -9.27
C GLU A 23 -11.40 -5.53 -8.06
N THR A 24 -11.54 -4.69 -7.05
CA THR A 24 -10.85 -4.80 -5.75
C THR A 24 -11.87 -4.98 -4.66
N ILE A 25 -11.70 -5.99 -3.82
CA ILE A 25 -12.54 -6.25 -2.64
C ILE A 25 -11.78 -5.80 -1.39
N LEU A 26 -12.40 -4.93 -0.61
CA LEU A 26 -11.89 -4.46 0.67
C LEU A 26 -12.87 -4.82 1.78
N GLU A 27 -12.34 -5.29 2.91
CA GLU A 27 -13.11 -5.52 4.13
C GLU A 27 -12.92 -4.32 5.07
N VAL A 28 -14.00 -3.92 5.76
CA VAL A 28 -13.96 -2.79 6.70
C VAL A 28 -14.39 -3.27 8.07
N TYR A 29 -13.55 -3.05 9.06
CA TYR A 29 -13.77 -3.33 10.48
C TYR A 29 -14.05 -2.02 11.21
N ASP A 30 -14.92 -2.02 12.20
CA ASP A 30 -15.31 -0.81 12.93
C ASP A 30 -14.13 -0.22 13.72
N ASP A 31 -13.27 -1.08 14.26
CA ASP A 31 -12.08 -0.69 15.01
C ASP A 31 -11.04 -1.84 15.08
N VAL A 32 -9.92 -1.58 15.76
CA VAL A 32 -8.87 -2.58 15.99
C VAL A 32 -9.36 -3.75 16.85
N ALA A 33 -10.29 -3.53 17.79
CA ALA A 33 -10.78 -4.58 18.69
C ALA A 33 -11.61 -5.64 17.96
N SER A 34 -12.16 -5.29 16.80
CA SER A 34 -12.91 -6.20 15.92
C SER A 34 -12.03 -7.19 15.13
N LEU A 35 -10.70 -7.04 15.20
CA LEU A 35 -9.73 -7.87 14.48
C LEU A 35 -9.31 -9.10 15.31
N PRO A 36 -8.75 -10.16 14.68
CA PRO A 36 -8.06 -11.24 15.40
C PRO A 36 -6.91 -10.70 16.28
N LEU A 37 -6.65 -11.32 17.42
CA LEU A 37 -5.66 -10.84 18.42
C LEU A 37 -4.27 -10.56 17.82
N GLU A 38 -3.77 -11.42 16.95
CA GLU A 38 -2.47 -11.22 16.30
C GLU A 38 -2.46 -9.97 15.40
N ILE A 39 -3.58 -9.68 14.74
CA ILE A 39 -3.74 -8.49 13.91
C ILE A 39 -3.97 -7.23 14.77
N GLN A 40 -4.63 -7.35 15.91
CA GLN A 40 -4.68 -6.26 16.89
C GLN A 40 -3.27 -5.85 17.32
N GLU A 41 -2.40 -6.83 17.64
CA GLU A 41 -1.00 -6.56 17.99
C GLU A 41 -0.25 -5.90 16.82
N LEU A 42 -0.44 -6.38 15.59
CA LEU A 42 0.13 -5.78 14.38
C LEU A 42 -0.24 -4.30 14.25
N MET A 43 -1.53 -3.96 14.41
CA MET A 43 -2.03 -2.59 14.31
C MET A 43 -1.55 -1.71 15.47
N ASN A 44 -1.52 -2.24 16.68
CA ASN A 44 -1.00 -1.54 17.86
C ASN A 44 0.48 -1.18 17.67
N ARG A 45 1.29 -2.08 17.12
CA ARG A 45 2.70 -1.83 16.79
C ARG A 45 2.86 -0.74 15.74
N ALA A 46 2.04 -0.76 14.67
CA ALA A 46 2.03 0.28 13.67
C ALA A 46 1.71 1.66 14.29
N GLN A 47 0.72 1.74 15.19
CA GLN A 47 0.38 2.96 15.91
C GLN A 47 1.52 3.45 16.80
N GLN A 48 2.24 2.56 17.50
CA GLN A 48 3.40 2.94 18.32
C GLN A 48 4.60 3.38 17.44
N ALA A 49 4.86 2.70 16.32
CA ALA A 49 5.88 3.09 15.37
C ALA A 49 5.61 4.50 14.79
N ARG A 50 4.34 4.82 14.48
CA ARG A 50 3.91 6.14 14.01
C ARG A 50 4.34 7.27 14.94
N LYS A 51 4.25 7.10 16.27
CA LYS A 51 4.63 8.11 17.25
C LYS A 51 6.10 8.54 17.16
N LYS A 52 6.97 7.64 16.65
CA LYS A 52 8.41 7.85 16.51
C LYS A 52 8.81 8.34 15.11
N ALA A 53 7.86 8.62 14.21
CA ALA A 53 8.13 9.05 12.84
C ALA A 53 8.89 10.38 12.81
N TYR A 54 9.83 10.48 11.87
CA TYR A 54 10.57 11.72 11.58
C TYR A 54 9.90 12.44 10.40
N ALA A 55 9.00 13.37 10.71
CA ALA A 55 8.19 14.10 9.73
C ALA A 55 8.19 15.62 9.96
N PRO A 56 9.39 16.26 9.93
CA PRO A 56 9.51 17.70 10.27
C PRO A 56 8.93 18.63 9.21
N TYR A 57 8.73 18.15 7.98
CA TYR A 57 8.27 18.97 6.86
C TYR A 57 6.77 18.87 6.64
N SER A 58 6.25 17.65 6.53
CA SER A 58 4.82 17.43 6.29
C SER A 58 3.96 17.46 7.55
N HIS A 59 4.56 17.19 8.72
CA HIS A 59 3.83 16.94 9.97
C HIS A 59 2.81 15.80 9.85
N PHE A 60 3.04 14.89 8.87
CA PHE A 60 2.20 13.73 8.62
C PHE A 60 2.98 12.46 8.99
N LYS A 61 2.56 11.80 10.05
CA LYS A 61 3.24 10.64 10.63
C LYS A 61 2.60 9.34 10.17
N VAL A 62 3.43 8.41 9.78
CA VAL A 62 3.05 7.06 9.38
C VAL A 62 3.88 6.06 10.15
N GLY A 63 3.23 5.02 10.66
CA GLY A 63 3.87 3.84 11.22
C GLY A 63 3.40 2.61 10.47
N ALA A 64 4.30 1.66 10.29
CA ALA A 64 4.01 0.35 9.72
C ALA A 64 4.59 -0.74 10.61
N SER A 65 3.92 -1.89 10.63
CA SER A 65 4.41 -3.12 11.22
C SER A 65 4.22 -4.27 10.25
N ILE A 66 5.24 -5.11 10.09
CA ILE A 66 5.22 -6.33 9.29
C ILE A 66 5.07 -7.51 10.25
N LEU A 67 4.13 -8.40 9.99
CA LEU A 67 4.01 -9.70 10.63
C LEU A 67 4.65 -10.74 9.73
N LEU A 68 5.71 -11.38 10.21
CA LEU A 68 6.34 -12.52 9.55
C LEU A 68 5.82 -13.83 10.14
N GLU A 69 5.98 -14.92 9.39
CA GLU A 69 5.72 -16.27 9.92
C GLU A 69 6.50 -16.52 11.23
N GLY A 70 5.86 -17.22 12.18
CA GLY A 70 6.43 -17.45 13.52
C GLY A 70 6.18 -16.28 14.48
N ALA A 71 5.19 -15.42 14.22
CA ALA A 71 4.78 -14.31 15.08
C ALA A 71 5.90 -13.29 15.36
N ILE A 72 6.75 -13.04 14.36
CA ILE A 72 7.81 -12.03 14.43
C ILE A 72 7.28 -10.72 13.88
N PHE A 73 7.46 -9.62 14.61
CA PHE A 73 7.04 -8.29 14.17
C PHE A 73 8.25 -7.42 13.87
N VAL A 74 8.18 -6.68 12.74
CA VAL A 74 9.20 -5.71 12.33
C VAL A 74 8.53 -4.38 12.06
N GLU A 75 8.97 -3.34 12.73
CA GLU A 75 8.36 -2.01 12.68
C GLU A 75 9.15 -1.05 11.79
N GLY A 76 8.46 -0.06 11.24
CA GLY A 76 9.02 1.06 10.51
C GLY A 76 8.16 2.31 10.67
N ASN A 77 8.74 3.46 10.43
CA ASN A 77 8.01 4.73 10.38
C ASN A 77 8.60 5.62 9.28
N ASN A 78 7.83 6.62 8.81
CA ASN A 78 8.34 7.48 7.76
C ASN A 78 9.53 8.31 8.24
N GLN A 79 10.51 8.42 7.34
CA GLN A 79 11.76 9.15 7.54
C GLN A 79 11.86 10.19 6.43
N GLU A 80 11.52 11.43 6.74
CA GLU A 80 11.59 12.52 5.78
C GLU A 80 13.03 13.01 5.59
N ASN A 81 13.26 13.67 4.48
CA ASN A 81 14.54 14.29 4.15
C ASN A 81 14.28 15.61 3.42
N ALA A 82 15.10 16.63 3.63
CA ALA A 82 15.04 17.88 2.88
C ALA A 82 15.21 17.65 1.38
N ALA A 83 16.02 16.66 0.99
CA ALA A 83 16.04 16.10 -0.36
C ALA A 83 14.91 15.06 -0.45
N TYR A 84 13.70 15.47 -0.80
CA TYR A 84 12.50 14.64 -0.76
C TYR A 84 12.62 13.24 -1.36
N PRO A 85 13.31 13.01 -2.51
CA PRO A 85 13.51 11.68 -3.04
C PRO A 85 14.30 10.73 -2.13
N SER A 86 15.06 11.24 -1.17
CA SER A 86 15.84 10.44 -0.21
C SER A 86 15.02 9.98 1.00
N GLY A 87 13.82 10.53 1.19
CA GLY A 87 12.92 10.10 2.25
C GLY A 87 12.28 8.74 1.95
N LEU A 88 11.87 8.03 3.00
CA LEU A 88 11.18 6.75 2.90
C LEU A 88 9.85 6.76 3.67
N CYS A 89 8.83 6.16 3.06
CA CYS A 89 7.58 5.85 3.75
C CYS A 89 7.77 4.73 4.77
N ALA A 90 6.95 4.71 5.81
CA ALA A 90 6.98 3.73 6.88
C ALA A 90 6.98 2.28 6.39
N GLU A 91 6.14 1.98 5.39
CA GLU A 91 5.97 0.65 4.82
C GLU A 91 7.28 0.16 4.17
N ARG A 92 7.99 1.04 3.45
CA ARG A 92 9.28 0.70 2.84
C ARG A 92 10.38 0.54 3.90
N VAL A 93 10.38 1.37 4.93
CA VAL A 93 11.29 1.18 6.07
C VAL A 93 11.06 -0.17 6.71
N ALA A 94 9.81 -0.53 7.00
CA ALA A 94 9.46 -1.81 7.65
C ALA A 94 9.81 -3.01 6.76
N VAL A 95 9.40 -3.02 5.48
CA VAL A 95 9.59 -4.19 4.62
C VAL A 95 11.05 -4.41 4.25
N PHE A 96 11.82 -3.36 4.02
CA PHE A 96 13.26 -3.48 3.74
C PHE A 96 14.04 -3.91 4.97
N HIS A 97 13.65 -3.43 6.16
CA HIS A 97 14.20 -3.89 7.43
C HIS A 97 13.88 -5.39 7.65
N ALA A 98 12.63 -5.80 7.42
CA ALA A 98 12.25 -7.21 7.53
C ALA A 98 13.05 -8.10 6.57
N GLY A 99 13.19 -7.70 5.30
CA GLY A 99 13.98 -8.43 4.31
C GLY A 99 15.47 -8.52 4.65
N ALA A 100 16.05 -7.47 5.25
CA ALA A 100 17.44 -7.45 5.66
C ALA A 100 17.72 -8.30 6.92
N GLN A 101 16.82 -8.29 7.90
CA GLN A 101 16.99 -9.01 9.16
C GLN A 101 16.54 -10.47 9.09
N PHE A 102 15.56 -10.78 8.26
CA PHE A 102 14.92 -12.10 8.17
C PHE A 102 14.81 -12.54 6.69
N PRO A 103 15.93 -12.70 5.99
CA PRO A 103 15.90 -13.04 4.57
C PRO A 103 15.17 -14.37 4.32
N GLY A 104 14.24 -14.36 3.35
CA GLY A 104 13.46 -15.53 2.97
C GLY A 104 12.28 -15.88 3.88
N ARG A 105 12.07 -15.15 4.99
CA ARG A 105 10.87 -15.32 5.82
C ARG A 105 9.64 -14.78 5.11
N LYS A 106 8.55 -15.55 5.18
CA LYS A 106 7.26 -15.13 4.63
C LYS A 106 6.66 -13.99 5.42
N ILE A 107 6.13 -13.00 4.70
CA ILE A 107 5.33 -11.92 5.25
C ILE A 107 3.88 -12.37 5.26
N VAL A 108 3.25 -12.39 6.43
CA VAL A 108 1.84 -12.76 6.61
C VAL A 108 0.94 -11.54 6.39
N ALA A 109 1.31 -10.42 6.99
CA ALA A 109 0.51 -9.20 6.91
C ALA A 109 1.35 -7.94 7.14
N ILE A 110 0.82 -6.80 6.72
CA ILE A 110 1.30 -5.47 7.07
C ILE A 110 0.17 -4.65 7.69
N GLY A 111 0.46 -3.98 8.82
CA GLY A 111 -0.40 -2.99 9.44
C GLY A 111 0.15 -1.58 9.25
N ILE A 112 -0.72 -0.62 8.94
CA ILE A 112 -0.36 0.77 8.67
C ILE A 112 -1.28 1.69 9.47
N SER A 113 -0.70 2.66 10.22
CA SER A 113 -1.43 3.76 10.85
C SER A 113 -0.84 5.08 10.41
N ALA A 114 -1.72 6.01 9.96
CA ALA A 114 -1.29 7.27 9.37
C ALA A 114 -2.17 8.45 9.79
N GLY A 115 -1.57 9.62 9.95
CA GLY A 115 -2.29 10.84 10.24
C GLY A 115 -1.38 12.02 10.58
N PRO A 116 -1.92 13.26 10.54
CA PRO A 116 -1.20 14.46 10.92
C PRO A 116 -0.90 14.51 12.43
N ASP A 117 0.10 15.31 12.82
CA ASP A 117 0.51 15.44 14.23
C ASP A 117 -0.51 16.15 15.14
N LYS A 118 -1.31 17.06 14.56
CA LYS A 118 -2.10 18.03 15.33
C LYS A 118 -3.59 17.73 15.36
N VAL A 119 -4.05 16.82 14.54
CA VAL A 119 -5.47 16.50 14.40
C VAL A 119 -5.61 14.98 14.37
N VAL A 120 -6.50 14.45 15.19
CA VAL A 120 -6.81 13.01 15.17
C VAL A 120 -7.43 12.66 13.82
N ASN A 121 -6.85 11.69 13.13
CA ASN A 121 -7.35 11.19 11.86
C ASN A 121 -8.06 9.84 12.07
N GLU A 122 -9.33 9.78 11.67
CA GLU A 122 -10.13 8.56 11.70
C GLU A 122 -10.32 7.95 10.29
N THR A 123 -9.89 8.67 9.24
CA THR A 123 -9.99 8.17 7.87
C THR A 123 -8.87 7.18 7.59
N PRO A 124 -9.15 5.94 7.17
CA PRO A 124 -8.14 4.99 6.77
C PRO A 124 -7.29 5.51 5.60
N ILE A 125 -5.97 5.47 5.75
CA ILE A 125 -5.02 5.93 4.73
C ILE A 125 -4.31 4.73 4.13
N PRO A 126 -4.53 4.42 2.84
CA PRO A 126 -3.87 3.31 2.16
C PRO A 126 -2.39 3.61 1.86
N PRO A 127 -1.57 2.58 1.61
CA PRO A 127 -0.19 2.76 1.16
C PRO A 127 -0.12 3.48 -0.19
N CYS A 128 0.88 4.34 -0.38
CA CYS A 128 1.10 5.06 -1.64
C CYS A 128 1.54 4.10 -2.77
N GLY A 129 1.50 4.55 -4.03
CA GLY A 129 1.84 3.71 -5.18
C GLY A 129 3.24 3.10 -5.12
N ALA A 130 4.25 3.87 -4.66
CA ALA A 130 5.61 3.36 -4.49
C ALA A 130 5.71 2.26 -3.41
N CYS A 131 4.93 2.39 -2.32
CA CYS A 131 4.86 1.35 -1.29
C CYS A 131 4.16 0.09 -1.79
N ARG A 132 3.08 0.22 -2.56
CA ARG A 132 2.38 -0.93 -3.16
C ARG A 132 3.32 -1.70 -4.09
N GLN A 133 4.09 -1.01 -4.95
CA GLN A 133 5.08 -1.64 -5.82
C GLN A 133 6.20 -2.33 -5.02
N SER A 134 6.68 -1.70 -3.93
CA SER A 134 7.70 -2.31 -3.08
C SER A 134 7.20 -3.56 -2.35
N LEU A 135 5.94 -3.54 -1.90
CA LEU A 135 5.33 -4.67 -1.18
C LEU A 135 4.99 -5.83 -2.11
N VAL A 136 4.50 -5.54 -3.34
CA VAL A 136 4.13 -6.59 -4.29
C VAL A 136 5.34 -7.42 -4.73
N GLU A 137 6.54 -6.86 -4.75
CA GLU A 137 7.77 -7.61 -5.02
C GLU A 137 7.97 -8.77 -4.02
N TYR A 138 7.71 -8.52 -2.73
CA TYR A 138 7.78 -9.59 -1.71
C TYR A 138 6.66 -10.62 -1.89
N GLU A 139 5.44 -10.17 -2.18
CA GLU A 139 4.30 -11.06 -2.38
C GLU A 139 4.48 -12.00 -3.60
N VAL A 140 4.99 -11.49 -4.72
CA VAL A 140 5.25 -12.34 -5.91
C VAL A 140 6.36 -13.36 -5.67
N ASN A 141 7.33 -13.03 -4.81
CA ASN A 141 8.46 -13.92 -4.54
C ASN A 141 8.15 -15.03 -3.53
N GLN A 142 7.17 -14.83 -2.65
CA GLN A 142 6.81 -15.84 -1.64
C GLN A 142 5.63 -16.75 -2.04
N SER A 143 4.91 -16.44 -3.10
CA SER A 143 3.72 -17.19 -3.60
C SER A 143 2.48 -17.14 -2.70
N ASP A 144 2.58 -16.65 -1.48
CA ASP A 144 1.46 -16.47 -0.55
C ASP A 144 1.03 -14.99 -0.53
N PRO A 145 -0.28 -14.69 -0.39
CA PRO A 145 -0.75 -13.32 -0.33
C PRO A 145 -0.28 -12.63 0.96
N ILE A 146 -0.05 -11.31 0.87
CA ILE A 146 0.24 -10.46 2.02
C ILE A 146 -1.00 -9.63 2.32
N ALA A 147 -1.64 -9.88 3.46
CA ALA A 147 -2.77 -9.07 3.89
C ALA A 147 -2.32 -7.66 4.29
N VAL A 148 -3.04 -6.64 3.84
CA VAL A 148 -2.72 -5.24 4.12
C VAL A 148 -3.84 -4.61 4.94
N TYR A 149 -3.53 -4.20 6.17
CA TYR A 149 -4.44 -3.50 7.07
C TYR A 149 -4.01 -2.04 7.18
N PHE A 150 -4.93 -1.12 7.00
CA PHE A 150 -4.62 0.30 7.13
C PHE A 150 -5.74 1.07 7.81
N MET A 151 -5.35 2.06 8.60
CA MET A 151 -6.25 2.90 9.38
C MET A 151 -5.72 4.34 9.48
N GLY A 152 -6.53 5.22 10.02
CA GLY A 152 -6.10 6.51 10.54
C GLY A 152 -5.29 6.36 11.82
N GLU A 153 -5.39 7.34 12.70
CA GLU A 153 -4.86 7.25 14.07
C GLU A 153 -5.74 6.36 14.95
N GLN A 154 -7.04 6.40 14.73
CA GLN A 154 -8.07 5.60 15.39
C GLN A 154 -9.23 5.33 14.41
N GLY A 155 -10.27 4.61 14.87
CA GLY A 155 -11.47 4.31 14.09
C GLY A 155 -11.32 3.09 13.20
N ARG A 156 -11.95 3.14 12.03
CA ARG A 156 -12.08 1.98 11.14
C ARG A 156 -10.75 1.48 10.61
N VAL A 157 -10.67 0.16 10.47
CA VAL A 157 -9.56 -0.51 9.80
C VAL A 157 -10.06 -1.08 8.47
N VAL A 158 -9.35 -0.81 7.40
CA VAL A 158 -9.61 -1.40 6.08
C VAL A 158 -8.59 -2.49 5.81
N LYS A 159 -9.05 -3.62 5.30
CA LYS A 159 -8.22 -4.76 4.91
C LYS A 159 -8.31 -5.01 3.42
N SER A 160 -7.17 -5.22 2.79
CA SER A 160 -7.04 -5.91 1.51
C SER A 160 -6.42 -7.28 1.78
N SER A 161 -6.94 -8.33 1.16
CA SER A 161 -6.45 -9.70 1.36
C SER A 161 -5.11 -9.97 0.65
N THR A 162 -4.70 -9.11 -0.26
CA THR A 162 -3.44 -9.20 -1.01
C THR A 162 -2.97 -7.81 -1.43
N VAL A 163 -1.66 -7.61 -1.53
CA VAL A 163 -1.08 -6.37 -2.08
C VAL A 163 -1.50 -6.15 -3.53
N LYS A 164 -1.66 -7.23 -4.31
CA LYS A 164 -2.07 -7.18 -5.73
C LYS A 164 -3.40 -6.48 -5.95
N ASP A 165 -4.35 -6.63 -5.03
CA ASP A 165 -5.64 -5.93 -5.10
C ASP A 165 -5.50 -4.41 -4.99
N LEU A 166 -4.43 -3.93 -4.34
CA LEU A 166 -4.15 -2.51 -4.20
C LEU A 166 -3.30 -1.95 -5.35
N LEU A 167 -2.76 -2.80 -6.23
CA LEU A 167 -1.94 -2.41 -7.38
C LEU A 167 -2.36 -3.21 -8.62
N PRO A 168 -3.50 -2.90 -9.24
CA PRO A 168 -3.87 -3.49 -10.53
C PRO A 168 -2.79 -3.24 -11.58
N LEU A 169 -2.56 -4.21 -12.48
CA LEU A 169 -1.53 -4.12 -13.53
C LEU A 169 -0.11 -3.98 -12.96
N ILE A 170 0.25 -4.89 -12.06
CA ILE A 170 1.57 -4.92 -11.44
C ILE A 170 2.68 -5.09 -12.46
N PHE A 171 3.85 -4.51 -12.19
CA PHE A 171 5.11 -4.82 -12.87
C PHE A 171 5.94 -5.74 -11.97
N ASP A 172 6.29 -6.92 -12.46
CA ASP A 172 7.06 -7.91 -11.73
C ASP A 172 8.13 -8.59 -12.60
N LYS A 173 8.87 -9.51 -12.01
CA LYS A 173 9.99 -10.21 -12.64
C LYS A 173 9.61 -11.00 -13.91
N SER A 174 8.35 -11.37 -14.10
CA SER A 174 7.92 -12.12 -15.29
C SER A 174 8.12 -11.33 -16.59
N TYR A 175 8.06 -9.99 -16.52
CA TYR A 175 8.35 -9.12 -17.68
C TYR A 175 9.85 -9.03 -18.00
N LEU A 176 10.70 -9.46 -17.08
CA LEU A 176 12.16 -9.48 -17.26
C LEU A 176 12.66 -10.83 -17.74
N GLY A 177 11.79 -11.82 -17.92
CA GLY A 177 12.14 -13.19 -18.32
C GLY A 177 12.81 -14.00 -17.22
N LEU A 178 12.55 -13.65 -15.94
CA LEU A 178 13.11 -14.29 -14.74
C LEU A 178 12.08 -15.17 -14.04
#